data_99781907483c5364c461935b9941facb
#
_entry.id   99781907483c5364c461935b9941facb
#
_cell.length_a   1.000
_cell.length_b   1.000
_cell.length_c   1.000
_cell.angle_alpha   90.00
_cell.angle_beta   90.00
_cell.angle_gamma   90.00
#
_symmetry.space_group_name_H-M   'P 1'
#
loop_
_entity.id
_entity.type
_entity.pdbx_description
1 polymer ?
#
loop_
_entity_poly.entity_id
_entity_poly.type
_entity_poly.pdbx_seq_one_letter_code
_entity_poly.pdbx_strand_id
1 'polypeptide(L)'
;TELDLVEGMQFDRGYISAYMSTDMEKMEANLEDPYILITDKKISNIQEVLPLLEQVVQAGAKLLIIAEDVEGEALTTLIVNKLRGTFQVVAVKAPGYGDRRKEMLQDIAILTGGQVISEELGFDLKETTMDQLGRAKSVKVQKENTVIVDGCGDKNAIEDRVAQIKKALEETTSEFDKEKLQERLAKLAGGVAVIRVGAATETEMKEAKLRMEDALNATRAVSYTHLRAHETLMNL
;
A
#
# COMPACT_ATOMS: atom_id res chain seq x y z
N THR A 1 10.28 -11.91 -21.20
CA THR A 1 10.30 -11.00 -20.04
C THR A 1 9.96 -9.61 -20.53
N GLU A 2 8.96 -9.00 -19.94
CA GLU A 2 8.52 -7.63 -20.23
C GLU A 2 8.67 -6.78 -18.98
N LEU A 3 8.95 -5.49 -19.18
CA LEU A 3 9.03 -4.49 -18.12
C LEU A 3 7.99 -3.43 -18.39
N ASP A 4 6.99 -3.35 -17.52
CA ASP A 4 5.95 -2.32 -17.58
C ASP A 4 6.15 -1.36 -16.40
N LEU A 5 6.11 -0.07 -16.68
CA LEU A 5 6.02 0.95 -15.63
C LEU A 5 4.55 1.33 -15.49
N VAL A 6 3.99 1.08 -14.32
CA VAL A 6 2.57 1.34 -14.02
C VAL A 6 2.43 2.32 -12.86
N GLU A 7 1.31 2.99 -12.77
CA GLU A 7 0.97 3.82 -11.63
C GLU A 7 0.89 2.94 -10.37
N GLY A 8 1.49 3.39 -9.30
CA GLY A 8 1.53 2.61 -8.08
C GLY A 8 2.39 3.27 -7.02
N MET A 9 2.33 2.72 -5.82
CA MET A 9 3.08 3.24 -4.69
C MET A 9 3.60 2.10 -3.82
N GLN A 10 4.83 2.26 -3.34
CA GLN A 10 5.38 1.42 -2.28
C GLN A 10 5.54 2.25 -1.01
N PHE A 11 5.16 1.67 0.13
CA PHE A 11 5.43 2.26 1.44
C PHE A 11 5.93 1.21 2.45
N ASP A 12 6.71 1.69 3.43
CA ASP A 12 7.43 0.84 4.39
C ASP A 12 6.55 0.50 5.60
N ARG A 13 5.44 -0.17 5.34
CA ARG A 13 4.55 -0.79 6.32
C ARG A 13 3.99 -2.07 5.73
N GLY A 14 4.00 -3.13 6.51
CA GLY A 14 3.49 -4.43 6.12
C GLY A 14 2.23 -4.82 6.88
N TYR A 15 1.86 -6.10 6.77
CA TYR A 15 0.67 -6.62 7.44
C TYR A 15 0.79 -6.52 8.96
N ILE A 16 -0.35 -6.31 9.64
CA ILE A 16 -0.41 -6.22 11.10
C ILE A 16 -0.18 -7.58 11.75
N SER A 17 -0.59 -8.66 11.09
CA SER A 17 -0.42 -10.02 11.57
C SER A 17 0.03 -10.96 10.45
N ALA A 18 0.99 -11.83 10.74
CA ALA A 18 1.47 -12.86 9.81
C ALA A 18 0.35 -13.83 9.35
N TYR A 19 -0.69 -14.02 10.15
CA TYR A 19 -1.86 -14.81 9.76
C TYR A 19 -2.67 -14.20 8.61
N MET A 20 -2.37 -12.96 8.23
CA MET A 20 -2.98 -12.28 7.08
C MET A 20 -2.24 -12.57 5.76
N SER A 21 -1.11 -13.28 5.78
CA SER A 21 -0.42 -13.72 4.55
C SER A 21 -1.31 -14.70 3.75
N THR A 22 -1.25 -14.62 2.42
CA THR A 22 -1.90 -15.58 1.52
C THR A 22 -0.95 -16.70 1.09
N ASP A 23 0.35 -16.39 1.09
CA ASP A 23 1.44 -17.32 0.85
C ASP A 23 2.28 -17.41 2.14
N MET A 24 2.15 -18.52 2.85
CA MET A 24 2.83 -18.75 4.13
C MET A 24 4.31 -19.10 3.96
N GLU A 25 4.72 -19.62 2.81
CA GLU A 25 6.13 -19.95 2.54
C GLU A 25 6.93 -18.67 2.30
N LYS A 26 6.36 -17.74 1.54
CA LYS A 26 6.98 -16.45 1.24
C LYS A 26 6.66 -15.36 2.27
N MET A 27 5.75 -15.63 3.19
CA MET A 27 5.23 -14.65 4.16
C MET A 27 4.72 -13.38 3.48
N GLU A 28 3.96 -13.56 2.40
CA GLU A 28 3.40 -12.48 1.58
C GLU A 28 1.88 -12.60 1.47
N ALA A 29 1.22 -11.49 1.34
CA ALA A 29 -0.19 -11.43 0.96
C ALA A 29 -0.33 -10.77 -0.41
N ASN A 30 -0.89 -11.49 -1.37
CA ASN A 30 -1.16 -11.01 -2.71
C ASN A 30 -2.67 -10.91 -2.90
N LEU A 31 -3.16 -9.70 -3.16
CA LEU A 31 -4.55 -9.41 -3.45
C LEU A 31 -4.66 -8.94 -4.89
N GLU A 32 -5.49 -9.58 -5.68
CA GLU A 32 -5.84 -9.17 -7.05
C GLU A 32 -7.21 -8.49 -7.02
N ASP A 33 -7.32 -7.34 -7.67
CA ASP A 33 -8.51 -6.49 -7.72
C ASP A 33 -9.13 -6.16 -6.34
N PRO A 34 -8.32 -5.81 -5.31
CA PRO A 34 -8.86 -5.53 -3.99
C PRO A 34 -9.58 -4.19 -3.93
N TYR A 35 -10.57 -4.10 -3.06
CA TYR A 35 -11.02 -2.84 -2.52
C TYR A 35 -10.08 -2.39 -1.40
N ILE A 36 -9.91 -1.08 -1.24
CA ILE A 36 -8.93 -0.50 -0.30
C ILE A 36 -9.68 0.48 0.61
N LEU A 37 -9.81 0.12 1.87
CA LEU A 37 -10.29 1.02 2.93
C LEU A 37 -9.10 1.82 3.45
N ILE A 38 -9.22 3.14 3.45
CA ILE A 38 -8.17 4.06 3.90
C ILE A 38 -8.74 4.90 5.05
N THR A 39 -8.14 4.79 6.23
CA THR A 39 -8.57 5.56 7.41
C THR A 39 -7.38 5.98 8.27
N ASP A 40 -7.49 7.12 8.90
CA ASP A 40 -6.55 7.61 9.92
C ASP A 40 -6.90 7.12 11.33
N LYS A 41 -8.04 6.42 11.46
CA LYS A 41 -8.49 5.87 12.74
C LYS A 41 -7.80 4.56 13.10
N LYS A 42 -7.78 4.29 14.39
CA LYS A 42 -7.46 3.00 14.98
C LYS A 42 -8.74 2.17 15.08
N ILE A 43 -8.72 0.95 14.54
CA ILE A 43 -9.85 0.04 14.56
C ILE A 43 -9.64 -1.00 15.66
N SER A 44 -10.36 -0.89 16.75
CA SER A 44 -10.31 -1.84 17.88
C SER A 44 -11.61 -2.63 18.03
N ASN A 45 -12.74 -2.05 17.61
CA ASN A 45 -14.05 -2.67 17.66
C ASN A 45 -14.53 -3.05 16.25
N ILE A 46 -14.85 -4.32 16.05
CA ILE A 46 -15.32 -4.82 14.75
C ILE A 46 -16.64 -4.18 14.30
N GLN A 47 -17.48 -3.74 15.23
CA GLN A 47 -18.77 -3.12 14.96
C GLN A 47 -18.67 -1.81 14.15
N GLU A 48 -17.51 -1.17 14.19
CA GLU A 48 -17.28 0.07 13.42
C GLU A 48 -17.15 -0.18 11.93
N VAL A 49 -16.67 -1.35 11.54
CA VAL A 49 -16.44 -1.71 10.13
C VAL A 49 -17.37 -2.84 9.66
N LEU A 50 -18.20 -3.37 10.55
CA LEU A 50 -19.08 -4.50 10.24
C LEU A 50 -20.01 -4.25 9.03
N PRO A 51 -20.68 -3.10 8.91
CA PRO A 51 -21.56 -2.83 7.76
C PRO A 51 -20.82 -2.84 6.42
N LEU A 52 -19.57 -2.38 6.42
CA LEU A 52 -18.71 -2.43 5.23
C LEU A 52 -18.25 -3.85 4.93
N LEU A 53 -17.84 -4.60 5.95
CA LEU A 53 -17.40 -5.99 5.78
C LEU A 53 -18.53 -6.88 5.22
N GLU A 54 -19.76 -6.66 5.64
CA GLU A 54 -20.94 -7.37 5.10
C GLU A 54 -21.12 -7.09 3.60
N GLN A 55 -20.97 -5.85 3.16
CA GLN A 55 -21.04 -5.49 1.74
C GLN A 55 -19.92 -6.16 0.94
N VAL A 56 -18.68 -6.14 1.46
CA VAL A 56 -17.51 -6.78 0.82
C VAL A 56 -17.70 -8.30 0.71
N VAL A 57 -18.18 -8.95 1.77
CA VAL A 57 -18.48 -10.39 1.77
C VAL A 57 -19.58 -10.74 0.77
N GLN A 58 -20.67 -9.98 0.73
CA GLN A 58 -21.77 -10.18 -0.22
C GLN A 58 -21.32 -10.01 -1.67
N ALA A 59 -20.39 -9.09 -1.93
CA ALA A 59 -19.78 -8.88 -3.24
C ALA A 59 -18.73 -9.95 -3.61
N GLY A 60 -18.32 -10.82 -2.68
CA GLY A 60 -17.25 -11.77 -2.88
C GLY A 60 -15.88 -11.09 -3.14
N ALA A 61 -15.73 -9.87 -2.66
CA ALA A 61 -14.57 -9.03 -2.95
C ALA A 61 -13.43 -9.24 -1.94
N LYS A 62 -12.22 -8.84 -2.33
CA LYS A 62 -11.04 -8.83 -1.46
C LYS A 62 -10.88 -7.44 -0.87
N LEU A 63 -10.43 -7.34 0.37
CA LEU A 63 -10.29 -6.07 1.08
C LEU A 63 -8.88 -5.89 1.63
N LEU A 64 -8.28 -4.74 1.31
CA LEU A 64 -7.13 -4.20 2.01
C LEU A 64 -7.61 -3.10 2.97
N ILE A 65 -7.21 -3.18 4.22
CA ILE A 65 -7.48 -2.14 5.22
C ILE A 65 -6.17 -1.41 5.51
N ILE A 66 -6.12 -0.12 5.24
CA ILE A 66 -5.02 0.77 5.63
C ILE A 66 -5.55 1.66 6.75
N ALA A 67 -5.12 1.39 7.99
CA ALA A 67 -5.57 2.08 9.18
C ALA A 67 -4.39 2.52 10.04
N GLU A 68 -4.60 3.44 10.99
CA GLU A 68 -3.56 3.77 11.97
C GLU A 68 -3.07 2.51 12.68
N ASP A 69 -3.99 1.72 13.19
CA ASP A 69 -3.76 0.37 13.71
C ASP A 69 -5.06 -0.45 13.65
N VAL A 70 -4.94 -1.77 13.66
CA VAL A 70 -6.07 -2.68 13.87
C VAL A 70 -5.67 -3.64 14.98
N GLU A 71 -6.42 -3.63 16.05
CA GLU A 71 -6.07 -4.40 17.25
C GLU A 71 -7.29 -5.02 17.94
N GLY A 72 -7.03 -5.75 19.03
CA GLY A 72 -8.05 -6.29 19.91
C GLY A 72 -9.04 -7.23 19.22
N GLU A 73 -10.33 -7.01 19.49
CA GLU A 73 -11.42 -7.83 18.95
C GLU A 73 -11.52 -7.73 17.42
N ALA A 74 -11.31 -6.54 16.87
CA ALA A 74 -11.37 -6.34 15.41
C ALA A 74 -10.33 -7.18 14.69
N LEU A 75 -9.08 -7.15 15.12
CA LEU A 75 -8.00 -7.94 14.53
C LEU A 75 -8.29 -9.44 14.62
N THR A 76 -8.69 -9.91 15.80
CA THR A 76 -8.99 -11.34 16.02
C THR A 76 -10.13 -11.81 15.12
N THR A 77 -11.20 -11.04 15.01
CA THR A 77 -12.35 -11.36 14.17
C THR A 77 -11.98 -11.40 12.69
N LEU A 78 -11.19 -10.45 12.20
CA LEU A 78 -10.72 -10.44 10.82
C LEU A 78 -9.86 -11.68 10.50
N ILE A 79 -8.93 -12.04 11.39
CA ILE A 79 -8.07 -13.22 11.23
C ILE A 79 -8.91 -14.50 11.21
N VAL A 80 -9.83 -14.67 12.16
CA VAL A 80 -10.68 -15.87 12.23
C VAL A 80 -11.53 -16.04 10.98
N ASN A 81 -12.15 -14.97 10.48
CA ASN A 81 -12.97 -15.03 9.27
C ASN A 81 -12.14 -15.31 8.02
N LYS A 82 -10.94 -14.73 7.92
CA LYS A 82 -10.00 -15.06 6.85
C LYS A 82 -9.57 -16.53 6.88
N LEU A 83 -9.20 -17.06 8.04
CA LEU A 83 -8.80 -18.46 8.20
C LEU A 83 -9.94 -19.45 7.90
N ARG A 84 -11.18 -19.05 8.16
CA ARG A 84 -12.38 -19.81 7.76
C ARG A 84 -12.68 -19.72 6.26
N GLY A 85 -11.96 -18.88 5.52
CA GLY A 85 -12.20 -18.68 4.09
C GLY A 85 -13.47 -17.89 3.76
N THR A 86 -14.06 -17.20 4.74
CA THR A 86 -15.28 -16.40 4.55
C THR A 86 -15.03 -15.24 3.58
N PHE A 87 -13.89 -14.56 3.72
CA PHE A 87 -13.43 -13.53 2.79
C PHE A 87 -11.92 -13.29 2.90
N GLN A 88 -11.34 -12.67 1.88
CA GLN A 88 -9.94 -12.32 1.88
C GLN A 88 -9.75 -10.88 2.35
N VAL A 89 -9.09 -10.73 3.50
CA VAL A 89 -8.77 -9.44 4.08
C VAL A 89 -7.31 -9.39 4.51
N VAL A 90 -6.68 -8.25 4.28
CA VAL A 90 -5.36 -7.92 4.80
C VAL A 90 -5.43 -6.55 5.44
N ALA A 91 -4.91 -6.41 6.65
CA ALA A 91 -4.80 -5.13 7.33
C ALA A 91 -3.33 -4.73 7.44
N VAL A 92 -3.04 -3.49 7.09
CA VAL A 92 -1.71 -2.88 7.16
C VAL A 92 -1.78 -1.58 7.94
N LYS A 93 -0.66 -1.23 8.58
CA LYS A 93 -0.55 0.06 9.26
C LYS A 93 -0.35 1.19 8.26
N ALA A 94 -1.03 2.31 8.49
CA ALA A 94 -0.86 3.51 7.71
C ALA A 94 0.60 4.02 7.79
N PRO A 95 1.19 4.45 6.66
CA PRO A 95 2.53 4.99 6.64
C PRO A 95 2.58 6.38 7.29
N GLY A 96 3.72 6.71 7.92
CA GLY A 96 3.93 8.01 8.56
C GLY A 96 3.29 8.14 9.94
N TYR A 97 3.40 9.35 10.51
CA TYR A 97 2.87 9.73 11.81
C TYR A 97 2.31 11.16 11.76
N GLY A 98 1.28 11.44 12.57
CA GLY A 98 0.67 12.76 12.66
C GLY A 98 0.17 13.30 11.31
N ASP A 99 0.41 14.56 11.01
CA ASP A 99 -0.06 15.20 9.78
C ASP A 99 0.52 14.57 8.51
N ARG A 100 1.75 14.05 8.58
CA ARG A 100 2.35 13.31 7.46
C ARG A 100 1.59 12.04 7.12
N ARG A 101 1.03 11.35 8.11
CA ARG A 101 0.17 10.19 7.86
C ARG A 101 -1.05 10.59 7.06
N LYS A 102 -1.71 11.69 7.43
CA LYS A 102 -2.89 12.21 6.72
C LYS A 102 -2.56 12.53 5.26
N GLU A 103 -1.44 13.18 5.05
CA GLU A 103 -0.96 13.51 3.70
C GLU A 103 -0.65 12.27 2.86
N MET A 104 -0.01 11.26 3.44
CA MET A 104 0.27 10.00 2.74
C MET A 104 -1.00 9.19 2.48
N LEU A 105 -1.95 9.16 3.40
CA LEU A 105 -3.26 8.53 3.20
C LEU A 105 -4.02 9.22 2.07
N GLN A 106 -3.96 10.54 1.98
CA GLN A 106 -4.56 11.31 0.88
C GLN A 106 -3.89 10.97 -0.46
N ASP A 107 -2.56 10.84 -0.50
CA ASP A 107 -1.84 10.42 -1.71
C ASP A 107 -2.27 9.02 -2.17
N ILE A 108 -2.43 8.08 -1.23
CA ILE A 108 -2.92 6.71 -1.52
C ILE A 108 -4.38 6.75 -2.00
N ALA A 109 -5.23 7.59 -1.40
CA ALA A 109 -6.63 7.73 -1.81
C ALA A 109 -6.74 8.26 -3.25
N ILE A 110 -5.98 9.28 -3.60
CA ILE A 110 -5.93 9.82 -4.97
C ILE A 110 -5.42 8.78 -5.96
N LEU A 111 -4.36 8.04 -5.61
CA LEU A 111 -3.79 6.99 -6.46
C LEU A 111 -4.79 5.86 -6.73
N THR A 112 -5.60 5.51 -5.76
CA THR A 112 -6.52 4.36 -5.83
C THR A 112 -7.96 4.76 -6.19
N GLY A 113 -8.25 6.06 -6.30
CA GLY A 113 -9.58 6.57 -6.58
C GLY A 113 -10.57 6.44 -5.42
N GLY A 114 -10.07 6.26 -4.19
CA GLY A 114 -10.87 6.18 -2.98
C GLY A 114 -10.90 7.48 -2.18
N GLN A 115 -11.46 7.39 -0.99
CA GLN A 115 -11.53 8.49 -0.03
C GLN A 115 -10.87 8.09 1.29
N VAL A 116 -10.27 9.07 1.97
CA VAL A 116 -9.81 8.88 3.35
C VAL A 116 -11.00 9.00 4.29
N ILE A 117 -11.28 7.94 5.02
CA ILE A 117 -12.34 7.92 6.03
C ILE A 117 -11.78 8.45 7.34
N SER A 118 -12.09 9.73 7.64
CA SER A 118 -11.62 10.45 8.81
C SER A 118 -12.74 11.27 9.41
N GLU A 119 -12.82 11.32 10.74
CA GLU A 119 -13.80 12.18 11.44
C GLU A 119 -13.57 13.67 11.15
N GLU A 120 -12.32 14.07 10.99
CA GLU A 120 -11.99 15.45 10.65
C GLU A 120 -12.55 15.86 9.27
N LEU A 121 -12.68 14.91 8.36
CA LEU A 121 -13.27 15.11 7.04
C LEU A 121 -14.80 14.88 7.04
N GLY A 122 -15.39 14.54 8.18
CA GLY A 122 -16.83 14.30 8.33
C GLY A 122 -17.29 12.90 7.92
N PHE A 123 -16.36 11.94 7.77
CA PHE A 123 -16.67 10.56 7.42
C PHE A 123 -16.60 9.63 8.64
N ASP A 124 -17.59 8.74 8.78
CA ASP A 124 -17.61 7.69 9.80
C ASP A 124 -17.41 6.30 9.15
N LEU A 125 -16.62 5.46 9.81
CA LEU A 125 -16.40 4.06 9.38
C LEU A 125 -17.70 3.26 9.32
N LYS A 126 -18.68 3.56 10.19
CA LYS A 126 -19.98 2.87 10.23
C LYS A 126 -20.87 3.18 9.04
N GLU A 127 -20.69 4.36 8.44
CA GLU A 127 -21.47 4.83 7.29
C GLU A 127 -20.72 4.64 5.97
N THR A 128 -19.52 4.04 6.03
CA THR A 128 -18.68 3.83 4.85
C THR A 128 -19.31 2.81 3.91
N THR A 129 -19.37 3.16 2.63
CA THR A 129 -19.86 2.30 1.55
C THR A 129 -18.74 1.89 0.61
N MET A 130 -19.00 0.87 -0.23
CA MET A 130 -17.99 0.38 -1.19
C MET A 130 -17.57 1.43 -2.22
N ASP A 131 -18.41 2.42 -2.54
CA ASP A 131 -18.10 3.49 -3.49
C ASP A 131 -17.04 4.47 -3.00
N GLN A 132 -16.80 4.52 -1.69
CA GLN A 132 -15.77 5.35 -1.06
C GLN A 132 -14.42 4.63 -0.98
N LEU A 133 -14.38 3.33 -1.27
CA LEU A 133 -13.17 2.54 -1.23
C LEU A 133 -12.31 2.78 -2.48
N GLY A 134 -11.00 2.82 -2.28
CA GLY A 134 -10.05 2.79 -3.38
C GLY A 134 -10.00 1.41 -4.04
N ARG A 135 -9.44 1.37 -5.25
CA ARG A 135 -9.19 0.14 -5.99
C ARG A 135 -7.80 0.14 -6.62
N ALA A 136 -7.25 -1.04 -6.78
CA ALA A 136 -6.01 -1.26 -7.53
C ALA A 136 -6.10 -2.62 -8.25
N LYS A 137 -5.30 -2.79 -9.28
CA LYS A 137 -5.21 -4.06 -10.00
C LYS A 137 -4.62 -5.17 -9.14
N SER A 138 -3.60 -4.86 -8.36
CA SER A 138 -3.04 -5.79 -7.38
C SER A 138 -2.37 -5.07 -6.23
N VAL A 139 -2.35 -5.73 -5.07
CA VAL A 139 -1.59 -5.27 -3.90
C VAL A 139 -0.78 -6.42 -3.36
N LYS A 140 0.51 -6.16 -3.17
CA LYS A 140 1.44 -7.10 -2.54
C LYS A 140 1.83 -6.57 -1.16
N VAL A 141 1.55 -7.33 -0.12
CA VAL A 141 1.89 -6.97 1.26
C VAL A 141 2.89 -7.97 1.81
N GLN A 142 4.00 -7.46 2.31
CA GLN A 142 5.03 -8.20 2.99
C GLN A 142 5.09 -7.79 4.47
N LYS A 143 6.03 -8.33 5.23
CA LYS A 143 6.19 -8.02 6.66
C LYS A 143 6.46 -6.53 6.91
N GLU A 144 7.21 -5.87 6.04
CA GLU A 144 7.70 -4.51 6.23
C GLU A 144 7.30 -3.54 5.13
N ASN A 145 6.77 -4.06 4.01
CA ASN A 145 6.43 -3.26 2.84
C ASN A 145 5.03 -3.59 2.34
N THR A 146 4.39 -2.60 1.75
CA THR A 146 3.18 -2.75 0.93
C THR A 146 3.41 -2.08 -0.42
N VAL A 147 3.10 -2.78 -1.49
CA VAL A 147 3.18 -2.29 -2.87
C VAL A 147 1.79 -2.32 -3.47
N ILE A 148 1.27 -1.15 -3.83
CA ILE A 148 0.04 -0.99 -4.60
C ILE A 148 0.45 -0.87 -6.08
N VAL A 149 -0.11 -1.71 -6.92
CA VAL A 149 0.21 -1.79 -8.35
C VAL A 149 -1.02 -1.41 -9.16
N ASP A 150 -0.85 -0.48 -10.06
CA ASP A 150 -1.88 -0.04 -11.01
C ASP A 150 -3.16 0.41 -10.27
N GLY A 151 -3.04 1.52 -9.53
CA GLY A 151 -4.15 2.15 -8.84
C GLY A 151 -5.19 2.69 -9.83
N CYS A 152 -6.48 2.57 -9.49
CA CYS A 152 -7.58 2.97 -10.35
C CYS A 152 -7.97 4.46 -10.18
N GLY A 153 -7.08 5.29 -9.66
CA GLY A 153 -7.29 6.73 -9.52
C GLY A 153 -7.33 7.47 -10.86
N ASP A 154 -7.90 8.68 -10.85
CA ASP A 154 -7.88 9.55 -12.01
C ASP A 154 -6.48 10.13 -12.23
N LYS A 155 -5.96 9.99 -13.44
CA LYS A 155 -4.62 10.48 -13.82
C LYS A 155 -4.47 11.98 -13.63
N ASN A 156 -5.50 12.75 -13.96
CA ASN A 156 -5.46 14.20 -13.79
C ASN A 156 -5.36 14.57 -12.29
N ALA A 157 -6.10 13.87 -11.44
CA ALA A 157 -6.03 14.09 -9.99
C ALA A 157 -4.65 13.72 -9.41
N ILE A 158 -4.00 12.68 -9.95
CA ILE A 158 -2.63 12.30 -9.57
C ILE A 158 -1.63 13.37 -10.03
N GLU A 159 -1.74 13.87 -11.28
CA GLU A 159 -0.89 14.94 -11.81
C GLU A 159 -1.05 16.24 -11.02
N ASP A 160 -2.29 16.62 -10.70
CA ASP A 160 -2.58 17.80 -9.87
C ASP A 160 -1.96 17.64 -8.47
N ARG A 161 -2.04 16.46 -7.88
CA ARG A 161 -1.42 16.18 -6.58
C ARG A 161 0.10 16.27 -6.64
N VAL A 162 0.72 15.73 -7.68
CA VAL A 162 2.16 15.86 -7.95
C VAL A 162 2.56 17.34 -8.08
N ALA A 163 1.78 18.14 -8.79
CA ALA A 163 2.02 19.57 -8.92
C ALA A 163 1.93 20.32 -7.58
N GLN A 164 0.95 19.97 -6.74
CA GLN A 164 0.81 20.52 -5.38
C GLN A 164 2.04 20.19 -4.51
N ILE A 165 2.53 18.94 -4.54
CA ILE A 165 3.71 18.52 -3.77
C ILE A 165 4.97 19.28 -4.28
N LYS A 166 5.13 19.44 -5.60
CA LYS A 166 6.24 20.20 -6.18
C LYS A 166 6.21 21.66 -5.73
N LYS A 167 5.05 22.29 -5.75
CA LYS A 167 4.89 23.67 -5.28
C LYS A 167 5.24 23.79 -3.79
N ALA A 168 4.75 22.89 -2.95
CA ALA A 168 5.09 22.88 -1.53
C ALA A 168 6.61 22.68 -1.30
N LEU A 169 7.28 21.90 -2.17
CA LEU A 169 8.73 21.68 -2.13
C LEU A 169 9.50 22.97 -2.43
N GLU A 170 9.00 23.82 -3.35
CA GLU A 170 9.62 25.11 -3.68
C GLU A 170 9.40 26.16 -2.58
N GLU A 171 8.25 26.12 -1.91
CA GLU A 171 7.87 27.09 -0.88
C GLU A 171 8.51 26.80 0.49
N THR A 172 8.86 25.56 0.79
CA THR A 172 9.41 25.18 2.10
C THR A 172 10.88 25.58 2.24
N THR A 173 11.24 26.09 3.41
CA THR A 173 12.62 26.47 3.77
C THR A 173 13.31 25.43 4.64
N SER A 174 12.56 24.45 5.18
CA SER A 174 13.07 23.40 6.04
C SER A 174 13.66 22.27 5.21
N GLU A 175 14.94 21.99 5.36
CA GLU A 175 15.62 20.87 4.66
C GLU A 175 15.00 19.50 4.99
N PHE A 176 14.55 19.34 6.23
CA PHE A 176 13.88 18.11 6.64
C PHE A 176 12.51 17.93 5.94
N ASP A 177 11.73 19.01 5.79
CA ASP A 177 10.46 18.95 5.09
C ASP A 177 10.67 18.77 3.59
N LYS A 178 11.70 19.37 3.02
CA LYS A 178 12.11 19.12 1.62
C LYS A 178 12.38 17.65 1.36
N GLU A 179 13.20 17.01 2.20
CA GLU A 179 13.50 15.59 2.08
C GLU A 179 12.22 14.75 2.10
N LYS A 180 11.28 15.05 3.01
CA LYS A 180 10.01 14.31 3.12
C LYS A 180 9.05 14.56 1.97
N LEU A 181 9.00 15.78 1.44
CA LEU A 181 8.22 16.10 0.24
C LEU A 181 8.82 15.43 -1.00
N GLN A 182 10.14 15.38 -1.12
CA GLN A 182 10.83 14.64 -2.19
C GLN A 182 10.54 13.14 -2.12
N GLU A 183 10.57 12.55 -0.92
CA GLU A 183 10.20 11.14 -0.73
C GLU A 183 8.77 10.86 -1.18
N ARG A 184 7.80 11.72 -0.81
CA ARG A 184 6.41 11.60 -1.24
C ARG A 184 6.26 11.74 -2.75
N LEU A 185 6.92 12.75 -3.32
CA LEU A 185 6.92 12.98 -4.76
C LEU A 185 7.46 11.77 -5.51
N ALA A 186 8.57 11.20 -5.06
CA ALA A 186 9.18 10.02 -5.67
C ALA A 186 8.24 8.79 -5.59
N LYS A 187 7.54 8.61 -4.46
CA LYS A 187 6.58 7.51 -4.28
C LYS A 187 5.35 7.66 -5.17
N LEU A 188 4.82 8.86 -5.34
CA LEU A 188 3.61 9.10 -6.13
C LEU A 188 3.90 9.19 -7.63
N ALA A 189 4.96 9.90 -8.03
CA ALA A 189 5.31 10.12 -9.44
C ALA A 189 6.18 9.01 -10.05
N GLY A 190 6.88 8.22 -9.20
CA GLY A 190 7.83 7.19 -9.65
C GLY A 190 7.17 5.93 -10.20
N GLY A 191 5.93 5.66 -9.81
CA GLY A 191 5.22 4.46 -10.20
C GLY A 191 5.84 3.16 -9.65
N VAL A 192 5.40 2.04 -10.18
CA VAL A 192 5.90 0.69 -9.87
C VAL A 192 6.33 -0.01 -11.14
N ALA A 193 7.55 -0.53 -11.15
CA ALA A 193 8.04 -1.36 -12.25
C ALA A 193 7.57 -2.81 -12.08
N VAL A 194 6.78 -3.29 -13.02
CA VAL A 194 6.26 -4.65 -13.06
C VAL A 194 7.06 -5.47 -14.06
N ILE A 195 7.83 -6.44 -13.58
CA ILE A 195 8.57 -7.37 -14.43
C ILE A 195 7.71 -8.61 -14.65
N ARG A 196 7.23 -8.81 -15.86
CA ARG A 196 6.48 -10.00 -16.26
C ARG A 196 7.44 -11.03 -16.82
N VAL A 197 7.47 -12.21 -16.20
CA VAL A 197 8.31 -13.32 -16.61
C VAL A 197 7.45 -14.40 -17.26
N GLY A 198 7.78 -14.76 -18.49
CA GLY A 198 7.15 -15.88 -19.20
C GLY A 198 8.21 -16.87 -19.69
N ALA A 199 7.84 -18.12 -19.79
CA ALA A 199 8.65 -19.19 -20.39
C ALA A 199 7.75 -20.23 -21.05
N ALA A 200 8.34 -21.16 -21.81
CA ALA A 200 7.60 -22.18 -22.53
C ALA A 200 7.02 -23.26 -21.59
N THR A 201 7.65 -23.50 -20.46
CA THR A 201 7.23 -24.47 -19.46
C THR A 201 7.07 -23.81 -18.08
N GLU A 202 6.24 -24.39 -17.23
CA GLU A 202 6.01 -23.92 -15.85
C GLU A 202 7.30 -23.96 -15.02
N THR A 203 8.12 -24.99 -15.22
CA THR A 203 9.40 -25.13 -14.49
C THR A 203 10.39 -24.03 -14.88
N GLU A 204 10.56 -23.76 -16.17
CA GLU A 204 11.39 -22.67 -16.65
C GLU A 204 10.89 -21.30 -16.20
N MET A 205 9.57 -21.12 -16.17
CA MET A 205 8.97 -19.89 -15.66
C MET A 205 9.27 -19.66 -14.18
N LYS A 206 9.15 -20.71 -13.36
CA LYS A 206 9.50 -20.65 -11.93
C LYS A 206 10.99 -20.33 -11.72
N GLU A 207 11.87 -21.00 -12.48
CA GLU A 207 13.32 -20.77 -12.41
C GLU A 207 13.67 -19.34 -12.81
N ALA A 208 13.12 -18.84 -13.93
CA ALA A 208 13.35 -17.49 -14.39
C ALA A 208 12.82 -16.44 -13.38
N LYS A 209 11.66 -16.69 -12.75
CA LYS A 209 11.11 -15.84 -11.70
C LYS A 209 12.02 -15.79 -10.48
N LEU A 210 12.53 -16.92 -10.00
CA LEU A 210 13.45 -16.97 -8.86
C LEU A 210 14.75 -16.23 -9.15
N ARG A 211 15.33 -16.40 -10.33
CA ARG A 211 16.53 -15.63 -10.75
C ARG A 211 16.28 -14.12 -10.75
N MET A 212 15.11 -13.67 -11.22
CA MET A 212 14.74 -12.26 -11.18
C MET A 212 14.58 -11.75 -9.73
N GLU A 213 13.93 -12.53 -8.87
CA GLU A 213 13.78 -12.20 -7.46
C GLU A 213 15.15 -12.07 -6.77
N ASP A 214 16.09 -12.98 -7.03
CA ASP A 214 17.46 -12.93 -6.51
C ASP A 214 18.21 -11.69 -7.01
N ALA A 215 18.14 -11.38 -8.30
CA ALA A 215 18.77 -10.21 -8.88
C ALA A 215 18.20 -8.90 -8.28
N LEU A 216 16.89 -8.81 -8.10
CA LEU A 216 16.25 -7.65 -7.46
C LEU A 216 16.66 -7.50 -6.01
N ASN A 217 16.75 -8.59 -5.25
CA ASN A 217 17.18 -8.58 -3.86
C ASN A 217 18.65 -8.17 -3.74
N ALA A 218 19.52 -8.67 -4.62
CA ALA A 218 20.93 -8.28 -4.67
C ALA A 218 21.06 -6.78 -5.00
N THR A 219 20.29 -6.27 -5.98
CA THR A 219 20.31 -4.84 -6.35
C THR A 219 19.84 -3.95 -5.21
N ARG A 220 18.76 -4.35 -4.50
CA ARG A 220 18.30 -3.62 -3.32
C ARG A 220 19.33 -3.59 -2.21
N ALA A 221 20.00 -4.71 -1.92
CA ALA A 221 21.04 -4.79 -0.91
C ALA A 221 22.21 -3.86 -1.25
N VAL A 222 22.68 -3.85 -2.50
CA VAL A 222 23.76 -2.97 -2.96
C VAL A 222 23.35 -1.49 -2.90
N SER A 223 22.16 -1.15 -3.37
CA SER A 223 21.67 0.23 -3.32
C SER A 223 21.57 0.74 -1.87
N TYR A 224 21.09 -0.11 -0.95
CA TYR A 224 20.96 0.26 0.45
C TYR A 224 22.30 0.43 1.15
N THR A 225 23.30 -0.40 0.84
CA THR A 225 24.61 -0.38 1.53
C THR A 225 25.60 0.61 0.91
N HIS A 226 25.63 0.76 -0.41
CA HIS A 226 26.65 1.56 -1.11
C HIS A 226 26.21 2.98 -1.39
N LEU A 227 24.98 3.20 -1.86
CA LEU A 227 24.50 4.55 -2.14
C LEU A 227 24.33 5.37 -0.86
N ARG A 228 23.77 4.77 0.19
CA ARG A 228 23.60 5.46 1.48
C ARG A 228 24.92 5.73 2.19
N ALA A 229 25.92 4.83 2.07
CA ALA A 229 27.26 5.06 2.61
C ALA A 229 27.98 6.20 1.89
N HIS A 230 27.74 6.40 0.59
CA HIS A 230 28.37 7.46 -0.18
C HIS A 230 27.80 8.85 0.15
N GLU A 231 26.50 8.94 0.39
CA GLU A 231 25.86 10.19 0.84
C GLU A 231 26.35 10.62 2.23
N THR A 232 26.62 9.67 3.12
CA THR A 232 27.14 9.97 4.47
C THR A 232 28.57 10.50 4.45
N LEU A 233 29.40 10.12 3.47
CA LEU A 233 30.78 10.58 3.32
C LEU A 233 30.90 11.95 2.64
N MET A 234 29.90 12.39 1.91
CA MET A 234 29.88 13.74 1.27
C MET A 234 29.38 14.85 2.19
N ASN A 235 28.86 14.51 3.37
CA ASN A 235 28.35 15.47 4.38
C ASN A 235 29.29 15.62 5.59
N LEU A 236 30.54 15.18 5.51
CA LEU A 236 31.66 15.46 6.43
C LEU A 236 32.67 16.40 5.77
#